data_3e1ab3e6ec9052362c90e390792e177d
#
_entry.id   3e1ab3e6ec9052362c90e390792e177d
#
_cell.length_a   1.000
_cell.length_b   1.000
_cell.length_c   1.000
_cell.angle_alpha   90.00
_cell.angle_beta   90.00
_cell.angle_gamma   90.00
#
_symmetry.space_group_name_H-M   'P 1'
#
loop_
_entity.id
_entity.type
_entity.pdbx_description
1 polymer ?
#
loop_
_entity_poly.entity_id
_entity_poly.type
_entity_poly.pdbx_seq_one_letter_code
_entity_poly.pdbx_strand_id
1 'polypeptide(L)'
;MYLALAAVIVCVLAMGITSMGGPERIVRMMTQNVGDREVEYAVKGEKVKTIENEDEEKAYQEIRNNFGTDVVKIFICLPEMYFDSMELDKDKQMADMYYYYNNKTIAYCINVPYRDGSWGIDFEDPIDQEYSKEIQGCKIKITKYKPNQKGLPRWDARFEYNNIEYLLTGTMKQQEFEKILNNLFFPK
;
A
#
# COMPACT_ATOMS: atom_id res chain seq x y z
N MET A 1 1.69 39.15 5.72
CA MET A 1 1.11 38.33 4.62
C MET A 1 1.85 37.01 4.44
N TYR A 2 3.15 36.97 4.29
CA TYR A 2 3.92 35.71 4.10
C TYR A 2 3.90 34.76 5.28
N LEU A 3 3.85 35.26 6.53
CA LEU A 3 3.75 34.42 7.74
C LEU A 3 2.43 33.63 7.80
N ALA A 4 1.30 34.24 7.40
CA ALA A 4 0.01 33.57 7.35
C ALA A 4 -0.03 32.49 6.25
N LEU A 5 0.59 32.77 5.09
CA LEU A 5 0.69 31.80 4.00
C LEU A 5 1.55 30.60 4.41
N ALA A 6 2.69 30.83 5.07
CA ALA A 6 3.55 29.77 5.58
C ALA A 6 2.83 28.89 6.61
N ALA A 7 2.05 29.49 7.53
CA ALA A 7 1.26 28.75 8.51
C ALA A 7 0.19 27.86 7.84
N VAL A 8 -0.49 28.36 6.81
CA VAL A 8 -1.48 27.58 6.06
C VAL A 8 -0.82 26.40 5.35
N ILE A 9 0.34 26.60 4.71
CA ILE A 9 1.08 25.51 4.04
C ILE A 9 1.50 24.46 5.06
N VAL A 10 2.03 24.84 6.22
CA VAL A 10 2.42 23.90 7.27
C VAL A 10 1.20 23.13 7.79
N CYS A 11 0.04 23.79 8.00
CA CYS A 11 -1.20 23.12 8.42
C CYS A 11 -1.71 22.14 7.36
N VAL A 12 -1.68 22.50 6.07
CA VAL A 12 -2.10 21.60 4.98
C VAL A 12 -1.18 20.39 4.87
N LEU A 13 0.13 20.60 4.99
CA LEU A 13 1.10 19.49 5.00
C LEU A 13 0.91 18.59 6.23
N ALA A 14 0.71 19.17 7.41
CA ALA A 14 0.49 18.41 8.63
C ALA A 14 -0.81 17.58 8.57
N MET A 15 -1.91 18.16 8.06
CA MET A 15 -3.18 17.43 7.85
C MET A 15 -3.04 16.33 6.79
N GLY A 16 -2.29 16.58 5.71
CA GLY A 16 -1.97 15.56 4.71
C GLY A 16 -1.26 14.36 5.31
N ILE A 17 -0.20 14.59 6.09
CA ILE A 17 0.61 13.54 6.72
C ILE A 17 -0.23 12.74 7.75
N THR A 18 -1.09 13.38 8.52
CA THR A 18 -1.93 12.68 9.51
C THR A 18 -3.04 11.85 8.88
N SER A 19 -3.61 12.31 7.76
CA SER A 19 -4.64 11.55 7.04
C SER A 19 -4.10 10.28 6.37
N MET A 20 -2.78 10.20 6.13
CA MET A 20 -2.07 9.07 5.53
C MET A 20 -1.57 8.02 6.53
N GLY A 21 -1.99 8.08 7.77
CA GLY A 21 -1.46 7.20 8.82
C GLY A 21 -0.20 7.72 9.48
N GLY A 22 0.18 8.98 9.18
CA GLY A 22 1.31 9.67 9.78
C GLY A 22 2.65 9.44 9.06
N PRO A 23 3.67 10.24 9.42
CA PRO A 23 4.98 10.18 8.78
C PRO A 23 5.65 8.81 8.94
N GLU A 24 5.35 8.08 10.00
CA GLU A 24 5.91 6.75 10.28
C GLU A 24 5.52 5.73 9.21
N ARG A 25 4.29 5.76 8.70
CA ARG A 25 3.84 4.86 7.65
C ARG A 25 4.54 5.16 6.32
N ILE A 26 4.65 6.44 5.98
CA ILE A 26 5.35 6.88 4.76
C ILE A 26 6.82 6.44 4.82
N VAL A 27 7.48 6.68 5.96
CA VAL A 27 8.88 6.28 6.16
C VAL A 27 9.02 4.77 6.07
N ARG A 28 8.11 3.96 6.66
CA ARG A 28 8.13 2.50 6.56
C ARG A 28 8.02 2.01 5.11
N MET A 29 7.07 2.56 4.36
CA MET A 29 6.92 2.21 2.94
C MET A 29 8.15 2.58 2.12
N MET A 30 8.82 3.67 2.45
CA MET A 30 10.06 4.08 1.81
C MET A 30 11.24 3.18 2.19
N THR A 31 11.32 2.72 3.44
CA THR A 31 12.40 1.84 3.93
C THR A 31 12.26 0.39 3.46
N GLN A 32 11.05 -0.06 3.13
CA GLN A 32 10.81 -1.39 2.58
C GLN A 32 11.15 -1.50 1.08
N ASN A 33 11.84 -0.50 0.50
CA ASN A 33 12.22 -0.50 -0.92
C ASN A 33 11.04 -0.76 -1.87
N VAL A 34 9.86 -0.23 -1.57
CA VAL A 34 8.70 -0.30 -2.45
C VAL A 34 8.95 0.64 -3.63
N GLY A 35 9.26 0.07 -4.80
CA GLY A 35 9.74 0.79 -5.95
C GLY A 35 11.27 0.82 -6.05
N ASP A 36 11.82 1.74 -6.85
CA ASP A 36 13.27 1.81 -7.14
C ASP A 36 14.06 2.75 -6.18
N ARG A 37 13.53 3.05 -4.99
CA ARG A 37 14.18 3.97 -4.03
C ARG A 37 14.75 3.22 -2.85
N GLU A 38 16.07 3.39 -2.62
CA GLU A 38 16.72 3.10 -1.33
C GLU A 38 16.54 4.28 -0.39
N VAL A 39 15.93 4.05 0.78
CA VAL A 39 15.91 5.06 1.86
C VAL A 39 16.20 4.37 3.19
N GLU A 40 17.17 4.90 3.92
CA GLU A 40 17.59 4.41 5.23
C GLU A 40 16.74 4.98 6.39
N TYR A 41 16.39 4.09 7.31
CA TYR A 41 15.93 4.27 8.70
C TYR A 41 14.52 4.82 9.00
N ALA A 42 13.73 3.95 9.66
CA ALA A 42 12.57 4.35 10.47
C ALA A 42 12.62 3.76 11.88
N VAL A 43 12.17 4.54 12.85
CA VAL A 43 12.02 4.13 14.25
C VAL A 43 10.70 3.38 14.39
N LYS A 44 10.74 2.14 14.92
CA LYS A 44 9.54 1.37 15.28
C LYS A 44 8.78 2.09 16.40
N GLY A 45 7.53 2.44 16.16
CA GLY A 45 6.62 2.90 17.22
C GLY A 45 6.15 1.73 18.09
N GLU A 46 6.02 1.92 19.41
CA GLU A 46 5.66 0.87 20.40
C GLU A 46 4.29 0.19 20.17
N LYS A 47 3.45 0.73 19.27
CA LYS A 47 2.06 0.27 19.02
C LYS A 47 1.88 -0.57 17.76
N VAL A 48 2.92 -0.81 16.98
CA VAL A 48 2.85 -1.56 15.75
C VAL A 48 3.20 -3.02 15.98
N LYS A 49 2.28 -3.92 15.65
CA LYS A 49 2.52 -5.36 15.68
C LYS A 49 3.12 -5.77 14.34
N THR A 50 4.31 -6.37 14.37
CA THR A 50 4.97 -6.95 13.19
C THR A 50 4.80 -8.46 13.22
N ILE A 51 4.39 -9.06 12.11
CA ILE A 51 4.41 -10.50 11.88
C ILE A 51 5.41 -10.74 10.75
N GLU A 52 6.45 -11.51 11.05
CA GLU A 52 7.52 -11.84 10.11
C GLU A 52 7.43 -13.31 9.73
N ASN A 53 7.82 -13.60 8.49
CA ASN A 53 8.05 -14.94 7.93
C ASN A 53 6.86 -15.92 7.87
N GLU A 54 6.51 -16.25 6.65
CA GLU A 54 5.79 -17.46 6.20
C GLU A 54 4.35 -17.69 6.69
N ASP A 55 3.83 -16.90 7.64
CA ASP A 55 2.49 -17.11 8.16
C ASP A 55 1.51 -16.04 7.64
N GLU A 56 1.33 -15.99 6.32
CA GLU A 56 0.41 -15.09 5.65
C GLU A 56 -1.04 -15.25 6.17
N GLU A 57 -1.47 -16.50 6.43
CA GLU A 57 -2.82 -16.74 6.94
C GLU A 57 -3.00 -16.17 8.35
N LYS A 58 -1.98 -16.24 9.20
CA LYS A 58 -1.98 -15.61 10.52
C LYS A 58 -2.03 -14.09 10.42
N ALA A 59 -1.34 -13.51 9.44
CA ALA A 59 -1.41 -12.07 9.19
C ALA A 59 -2.86 -11.66 8.83
N TYR A 60 -3.53 -12.38 7.92
CA TYR A 60 -4.94 -12.12 7.60
C TYR A 60 -5.89 -12.36 8.77
N GLN A 61 -5.64 -13.35 9.62
CA GLN A 61 -6.43 -13.56 10.84
C GLN A 61 -6.29 -12.40 11.84
N GLU A 62 -5.10 -11.84 12.01
CA GLU A 62 -4.88 -10.66 12.87
C GLU A 62 -5.58 -9.42 12.29
N ILE A 63 -5.55 -9.21 10.98
CA ILE A 63 -6.30 -8.13 10.32
C ILE A 63 -7.80 -8.30 10.58
N ARG A 64 -8.35 -9.50 10.33
CA ARG A 64 -9.76 -9.81 10.58
C ARG A 64 -10.16 -9.55 12.02
N ASN A 65 -9.35 -10.01 12.98
CA ASN A 65 -9.62 -9.81 14.41
C ASN A 65 -9.61 -8.33 14.80
N ASN A 66 -8.79 -7.52 14.14
CA ASN A 66 -8.68 -6.10 14.43
C ASN A 66 -9.76 -5.27 13.71
N PHE A 67 -10.09 -5.60 12.47
CA PHE A 67 -11.05 -4.85 11.67
C PHE A 67 -12.49 -5.35 11.84
N GLY A 68 -12.66 -6.54 12.42
CA GLY A 68 -13.98 -7.16 12.62
C GLY A 68 -14.64 -7.67 11.34
N THR A 69 -13.91 -7.74 10.23
CA THR A 69 -14.40 -8.20 8.93
C THR A 69 -13.32 -8.88 8.11
N ASP A 70 -13.74 -9.69 7.15
CA ASP A 70 -12.82 -10.27 6.17
C ASP A 70 -12.39 -9.20 5.16
N VAL A 71 -11.11 -9.24 4.78
CA VAL A 71 -10.52 -8.33 3.81
C VAL A 71 -10.23 -9.03 2.49
N VAL A 72 -10.07 -8.25 1.41
CA VAL A 72 -9.61 -8.80 0.13
C VAL A 72 -8.20 -9.34 0.30
N LYS A 73 -7.97 -10.58 -0.14
CA LYS A 73 -6.68 -11.27 -0.01
C LYS A 73 -5.94 -11.33 -1.33
N ILE A 74 -4.62 -11.21 -1.26
CA ILE A 74 -3.74 -11.57 -2.37
C ILE A 74 -3.50 -13.09 -2.29
N PHE A 75 -3.66 -13.80 -3.41
CA PHE A 75 -3.11 -15.14 -3.53
C PHE A 75 -1.74 -15.07 -4.19
N ILE A 76 -0.75 -15.70 -3.57
CA ILE A 76 0.60 -15.86 -4.14
C ILE A 76 0.47 -16.67 -5.42
N CYS A 77 0.65 -16.02 -6.57
CA CYS A 77 0.41 -16.62 -7.89
C CYS A 77 1.60 -16.52 -8.86
N LEU A 78 2.66 -15.82 -8.45
CA LEU A 78 3.90 -15.73 -9.21
C LEU A 78 4.95 -16.69 -8.65
N PRO A 79 5.76 -17.34 -9.51
CA PRO A 79 6.90 -18.13 -9.04
C PRO A 79 7.84 -17.26 -8.19
N GLU A 80 8.36 -17.81 -7.10
CA GLU A 80 9.28 -17.12 -6.18
C GLU A 80 8.69 -15.90 -5.45
N MET A 81 7.41 -15.61 -5.60
CA MET A 81 6.72 -14.63 -4.77
C MET A 81 6.41 -15.28 -3.41
N TYR A 82 6.71 -14.58 -2.32
CA TYR A 82 6.37 -15.03 -0.98
C TYR A 82 5.95 -13.84 -0.10
N PHE A 83 5.20 -14.14 0.95
CA PHE A 83 4.88 -13.19 1.99
C PHE A 83 6.13 -12.98 2.85
N ASP A 84 6.51 -11.73 3.06
CA ASP A 84 7.67 -11.35 3.85
C ASP A 84 7.27 -10.95 5.26
N SER A 85 6.39 -9.96 5.38
CA SER A 85 6.01 -9.40 6.68
C SER A 85 4.69 -8.65 6.61
N MET A 86 4.11 -8.36 7.79
CA MET A 86 2.98 -7.47 7.96
C MET A 86 3.23 -6.51 9.12
N GLU A 87 2.84 -5.26 8.94
CA GLU A 87 2.73 -4.29 10.01
C GLU A 87 1.25 -3.91 10.22
N LEU A 88 0.78 -4.02 11.46
CA LEU A 88 -0.60 -3.75 11.86
C LEU A 88 -0.65 -2.63 12.89
N ASP A 89 -1.20 -1.49 12.51
CA ASP A 89 -1.53 -0.39 13.42
C ASP A 89 -2.99 -0.54 13.88
N LYS A 90 -3.18 -1.05 15.09
CA LYS A 90 -4.51 -1.34 15.65
C LYS A 90 -5.30 -0.09 15.95
N ASP A 91 -4.64 0.98 16.38
CA ASP A 91 -5.29 2.23 16.74
C ASP A 91 -5.88 2.93 15.51
N LYS A 92 -5.19 2.81 14.38
CA LYS A 92 -5.60 3.41 13.10
C LYS A 92 -6.35 2.44 12.19
N GLN A 93 -6.48 1.18 12.59
CA GLN A 93 -7.05 0.11 11.76
C GLN A 93 -6.41 0.07 10.36
N MET A 94 -5.09 -0.02 10.33
CA MET A 94 -4.31 -0.07 9.11
C MET A 94 -3.38 -1.27 9.12
N ALA A 95 -3.29 -1.96 7.99
CA ALA A 95 -2.36 -3.06 7.81
C ALA A 95 -1.57 -2.88 6.51
N ASP A 96 -0.27 -3.04 6.60
CA ASP A 96 0.64 -3.02 5.46
C ASP A 96 1.30 -4.39 5.35
N MET A 97 0.92 -5.14 4.32
CA MET A 97 1.49 -6.46 4.02
C MET A 97 2.56 -6.32 2.95
N TYR A 98 3.68 -6.95 3.17
CA TYR A 98 4.83 -6.93 2.26
C TYR A 98 5.06 -8.31 1.68
N TYR A 99 5.22 -8.35 0.37
CA TYR A 99 5.58 -9.54 -0.38
C TYR A 99 6.90 -9.29 -1.11
N TYR A 100 7.69 -10.32 -1.25
CA TYR A 100 8.95 -10.26 -1.97
C TYR A 100 8.85 -10.99 -3.31
N TYR A 101 9.31 -10.34 -4.37
CA TYR A 101 9.31 -10.88 -5.72
C TYR A 101 10.42 -10.25 -6.57
N ASN A 102 11.29 -11.08 -7.19
CA ASN A 102 12.38 -10.62 -8.06
C ASN A 102 13.26 -9.52 -7.41
N ASN A 103 13.70 -9.73 -6.17
CA ASN A 103 14.50 -8.78 -5.38
C ASN A 103 13.83 -7.41 -5.17
N LYS A 104 12.51 -7.36 -5.21
CA LYS A 104 11.71 -6.15 -4.97
C LYS A 104 10.56 -6.43 -4.04
N THR A 105 10.18 -5.42 -3.27
CA THR A 105 9.04 -5.48 -2.39
C THR A 105 7.77 -5.06 -3.14
N ILE A 106 6.72 -5.83 -2.95
CA ILE A 106 5.34 -5.48 -3.29
C ILE A 106 4.65 -5.12 -1.98
N ALA A 107 4.05 -3.94 -1.89
CA ALA A 107 3.27 -3.55 -0.73
C ALA A 107 1.78 -3.66 -1.01
N TYR A 108 1.05 -4.23 -0.06
CA TYR A 108 -0.40 -4.30 -0.06
C TYR A 108 -0.94 -3.68 1.20
N CYS A 109 -1.48 -2.48 1.07
CA CYS A 109 -1.95 -1.66 2.16
C CYS A 109 -3.47 -1.76 2.28
N ILE A 110 -3.96 -2.00 3.48
CA ILE A 110 -5.37 -2.20 3.82
C ILE A 110 -5.74 -1.19 4.90
N ASN A 111 -6.78 -0.39 4.65
CA ASN A 111 -7.29 0.59 5.60
C ASN A 111 -8.78 0.45 5.78
N VAL A 112 -9.26 0.69 7.00
CA VAL A 112 -10.67 1.12 7.18
C VAL A 112 -10.72 2.62 6.90
N PRO A 113 -11.63 3.12 6.05
CA PRO A 113 -11.59 4.50 5.61
C PRO A 113 -11.72 5.48 6.75
N TYR A 114 -10.72 6.33 6.93
CA TYR A 114 -10.95 7.67 7.41
C TYR A 114 -11.73 8.39 6.31
N ARG A 115 -12.96 8.76 6.58
CA ARG A 115 -13.93 9.30 5.60
C ARG A 115 -13.47 10.50 4.75
N ASP A 116 -12.27 11.05 4.99
CA ASP A 116 -11.74 12.22 4.31
C ASP A 116 -10.25 12.12 3.94
N GLY A 117 -9.63 10.96 4.04
CA GLY A 117 -8.20 10.77 3.74
C GLY A 117 -7.99 10.25 2.32
N SER A 118 -7.72 11.12 1.37
CA SER A 118 -7.09 10.66 0.13
C SER A 118 -5.73 10.02 0.49
N TRP A 119 -5.46 8.84 -0.04
CA TRP A 119 -4.13 8.24 -0.01
C TRP A 119 -3.16 9.15 -0.78
N GLY A 120 -2.64 10.17 -0.11
CA GLY A 120 -1.66 11.06 -0.68
C GLY A 120 -0.25 10.46 -0.63
N ILE A 121 -0.08 9.18 -0.99
CA ILE A 121 1.23 8.70 -1.37
C ILE A 121 1.47 9.27 -2.76
N ASP A 122 1.82 10.53 -2.78
CA ASP A 122 2.30 11.19 -3.97
C ASP A 122 3.77 10.80 -4.11
N PHE A 123 3.97 9.67 -4.76
CA PHE A 123 5.28 9.37 -5.28
C PHE A 123 5.49 10.37 -6.42
N GLU A 124 6.50 11.19 -6.34
CA GLU A 124 6.89 12.18 -7.36
C GLU A 124 7.21 11.56 -8.74
N ASP A 125 6.92 10.27 -8.93
CA ASP A 125 7.17 9.59 -10.20
C ASP A 125 6.12 10.01 -11.22
N PRO A 126 6.51 10.43 -12.41
CA PRO A 126 5.59 10.87 -13.45
C PRO A 126 4.69 9.71 -13.90
N ILE A 127 3.39 9.97 -13.94
CA ILE A 127 2.39 9.00 -14.44
C ILE A 127 2.63 8.78 -15.94
N ASP A 128 2.66 7.51 -16.35
CA ASP A 128 2.72 7.08 -17.74
C ASP A 128 1.32 6.79 -18.27
N GLN A 129 0.51 6.05 -17.50
CA GLN A 129 -0.83 5.66 -17.87
C GLN A 129 -1.73 5.51 -16.65
N GLU A 130 -3.02 5.85 -16.80
CA GLU A 130 -4.04 5.63 -15.79
C GLU A 130 -5.30 5.08 -16.44
N TYR A 131 -5.88 4.02 -15.86
CA TYR A 131 -7.11 3.39 -16.34
C TYR A 131 -7.83 2.66 -15.22
N SER A 132 -9.06 2.23 -15.47
CA SER A 132 -9.83 1.41 -14.53
C SER A 132 -10.15 0.05 -15.16
N LYS A 133 -10.17 -0.98 -14.31
CA LYS A 133 -10.56 -2.34 -14.66
C LYS A 133 -11.56 -2.85 -13.64
N GLU A 134 -12.55 -3.63 -14.08
CA GLU A 134 -13.47 -4.30 -13.19
C GLU A 134 -13.02 -5.74 -12.96
N ILE A 135 -12.91 -6.15 -11.69
CA ILE A 135 -12.51 -7.50 -11.28
C ILE A 135 -13.51 -7.95 -10.21
N GLN A 136 -14.23 -9.03 -10.47
CA GLN A 136 -15.26 -9.60 -9.58
C GLN A 136 -16.28 -8.55 -9.08
N GLY A 137 -16.68 -7.62 -9.96
CA GLY A 137 -17.61 -6.54 -9.62
C GLY A 137 -17.00 -5.34 -8.89
N CYS A 138 -15.70 -5.39 -8.56
CA CYS A 138 -14.98 -4.29 -7.94
C CYS A 138 -14.26 -3.46 -9.01
N LYS A 139 -14.47 -2.13 -9.00
CA LYS A 139 -13.76 -1.20 -9.89
C LYS A 139 -12.41 -0.86 -9.29
N ILE A 140 -11.35 -1.24 -9.98
CA ILE A 140 -9.95 -1.00 -9.59
C ILE A 140 -9.37 0.10 -10.48
N LYS A 141 -8.87 1.17 -9.87
CA LYS A 141 -8.10 2.21 -10.55
C LYS A 141 -6.63 1.78 -10.61
N ILE A 142 -6.07 1.73 -11.81
CA ILE A 142 -4.70 1.30 -12.05
C ILE A 142 -3.90 2.49 -12.57
N THR A 143 -2.75 2.73 -11.95
CA THR A 143 -1.79 3.76 -12.36
C THR A 143 -0.44 3.12 -12.65
N LYS A 144 0.09 3.40 -13.83
CA LYS A 144 1.44 3.02 -14.25
C LYS A 144 2.33 4.25 -14.16
N TYR A 145 3.47 4.12 -13.53
CA TYR A 145 4.46 5.18 -13.42
C TYR A 145 5.64 4.91 -14.34
N LYS A 146 6.23 6.00 -14.85
CA LYS A 146 7.45 5.89 -15.66
C LYS A 146 8.60 5.44 -14.78
N PRO A 147 9.42 4.49 -15.22
CA PRO A 147 10.63 4.13 -14.49
C PRO A 147 11.61 5.30 -14.50
N ASN A 148 12.27 5.55 -13.36
CA ASN A 148 13.25 6.63 -13.22
C ASN A 148 14.53 6.42 -14.05
N GLN A 149 14.80 5.17 -14.47
CA GLN A 149 15.94 4.75 -15.30
C GLN A 149 15.49 3.60 -16.22
N LYS A 150 16.44 2.92 -16.87
CA LYS A 150 16.18 1.69 -17.63
C LYS A 150 15.76 0.55 -16.69
N GLY A 151 14.53 0.60 -16.17
CA GLY A 151 13.97 -0.35 -15.23
C GLY A 151 12.55 -0.78 -15.61
N LEU A 152 11.94 -1.57 -14.75
CA LEU A 152 10.53 -1.94 -14.85
C LEU A 152 9.65 -0.80 -14.32
N PRO A 153 8.45 -0.59 -14.88
CA PRO A 153 7.50 0.39 -14.35
C PRO A 153 7.00 -0.02 -12.97
N ARG A 154 6.72 0.97 -12.12
CA ARG A 154 5.92 0.78 -10.92
C ARG A 154 4.44 0.83 -11.32
N TRP A 155 3.65 0.02 -10.65
CA TRP A 155 2.21 -0.09 -10.79
C TRP A 155 1.53 0.12 -9.44
N ASP A 156 0.43 0.88 -9.45
CA ASP A 156 -0.48 0.99 -8.32
C ASP A 156 -1.86 0.50 -8.75
N ALA A 157 -2.53 -0.25 -7.88
CA ALA A 157 -3.95 -0.56 -8.00
C ALA A 157 -4.65 -0.09 -6.73
N ARG A 158 -5.63 0.81 -6.90
CA ARG A 158 -6.43 1.36 -5.80
C ARG A 158 -7.88 0.99 -5.99
N PHE A 159 -8.50 0.51 -4.92
CA PHE A 159 -9.91 0.15 -4.92
C PHE A 159 -10.50 0.20 -3.52
N GLU A 160 -11.81 0.24 -3.47
CA GLU A 160 -12.59 0.11 -2.25
C GLU A 160 -13.48 -1.12 -2.34
N TYR A 161 -13.54 -1.90 -1.26
CA TYR A 161 -14.43 -3.05 -1.15
C TYR A 161 -14.91 -3.19 0.30
N ASN A 162 -16.23 -3.30 0.52
CA ASN A 162 -16.85 -3.35 1.84
C ASN A 162 -16.40 -2.23 2.78
N ASN A 163 -16.33 -0.99 2.29
CA ASN A 163 -15.87 0.20 3.01
C ASN A 163 -14.42 0.11 3.53
N ILE A 164 -13.60 -0.72 2.91
CA ILE A 164 -12.17 -0.81 3.18
C ILE A 164 -11.44 -0.37 1.92
N GLU A 165 -10.48 0.54 2.07
CA GLU A 165 -9.61 0.98 0.99
C GLU A 165 -8.38 0.09 0.88
N TYR A 166 -7.98 -0.17 -0.35
CA TYR A 166 -6.84 -1.01 -0.69
C TYR A 166 -5.91 -0.31 -1.66
N LEU A 167 -4.62 -0.49 -1.43
CA LEU A 167 -3.57 -0.11 -2.37
C LEU A 167 -2.60 -1.28 -2.54
N LEU A 168 -2.50 -1.79 -3.75
CA LEU A 168 -1.42 -2.70 -4.15
C LEU A 168 -0.41 -1.90 -4.96
N THR A 169 0.85 -1.92 -4.57
CA THR A 169 1.93 -1.24 -5.30
C THR A 169 3.16 -2.12 -5.45
N GLY A 170 3.81 -2.06 -6.61
CA GLY A 170 5.03 -2.83 -6.87
C GLY A 170 5.65 -2.55 -8.23
N THR A 171 6.96 -2.83 -8.36
CA THR A 171 7.73 -2.65 -9.59
C THR A 171 7.91 -3.98 -10.31
N MET A 172 7.23 -4.17 -11.44
CA MET A 172 7.21 -5.42 -12.19
C MET A 172 6.73 -5.24 -13.62
N LYS A 173 6.73 -6.33 -14.42
CA LYS A 173 6.11 -6.33 -15.74
C LYS A 173 4.59 -6.25 -15.63
N GLN A 174 3.94 -5.67 -16.63
CA GLN A 174 2.48 -5.55 -16.68
C GLN A 174 1.76 -6.90 -16.50
N GLN A 175 2.22 -7.93 -17.19
CA GLN A 175 1.61 -9.26 -17.13
C GLN A 175 1.67 -9.88 -15.72
N GLU A 176 2.74 -9.62 -14.98
CA GLU A 176 2.93 -10.08 -13.60
C GLU A 176 1.97 -9.34 -12.66
N PHE A 177 1.87 -8.02 -12.79
CA PHE A 177 0.95 -7.20 -12.03
C PHE A 177 -0.52 -7.58 -12.27
N GLU A 178 -0.90 -7.73 -13.54
CA GLU A 178 -2.25 -8.15 -13.91
C GLU A 178 -2.58 -9.56 -13.40
N LYS A 179 -1.59 -10.46 -13.34
CA LYS A 179 -1.78 -11.78 -12.77
C LYS A 179 -2.09 -11.72 -11.28
N ILE A 180 -1.42 -10.86 -10.50
CA ILE A 180 -1.75 -10.66 -9.09
C ILE A 180 -3.16 -10.10 -8.96
N LEU A 181 -3.51 -9.06 -9.70
CA LEU A 181 -4.84 -8.44 -9.66
C LEU A 181 -5.98 -9.42 -9.99
N ASN A 182 -5.79 -10.25 -11.03
CA ASN A 182 -6.80 -11.23 -11.44
C ASN A 182 -6.97 -12.38 -10.44
N ASN A 183 -6.03 -12.55 -9.51
CA ASN A 183 -6.06 -13.55 -8.45
C ASN A 183 -6.39 -12.95 -7.06
N LEU A 184 -6.85 -11.71 -6.99
CA LEU A 184 -7.41 -11.17 -5.76
C LEU A 184 -8.65 -11.97 -5.35
N PHE A 185 -8.75 -12.33 -4.09
CA PHE A 185 -9.90 -12.99 -3.50
C PHE A 185 -10.76 -11.99 -2.74
N PHE A 186 -11.97 -11.78 -3.23
CA PHE A 186 -12.98 -10.92 -2.60
C PHE A 186 -13.88 -11.76 -1.70
N PRO A 187 -13.91 -11.53 -0.38
CA PRO A 187 -14.81 -12.25 0.53
C PRO A 187 -16.26 -11.90 0.21
N LYS A 188 -17.17 -12.85 0.45
CA LYS A 188 -18.62 -12.66 0.23
C LYS A 188 -19.28 -12.05 1.45
#